data_297338b846f8e9daf87dade5a9d6a644
#
_entry.id   297338b846f8e9daf87dade5a9d6a644
#
_cell.length_a   1.000
_cell.length_b   1.000
_cell.length_c   1.000
_cell.angle_alpha   90.00
_cell.angle_beta   90.00
_cell.angle_gamma   90.00
#
_symmetry.space_group_name_H-M   'P 1'
#
loop_
_entity.id
_entity.type
_entity.pdbx_description
1 polymer ?
#
loop_
_entity_poly.entity_id
_entity_poly.type
_entity_poly.pdbx_seq_one_letter_code
_entity_poly.pdbx_strand_id
1 'polypeptide(L)'
;MYGVIAIVAYAALMLGVTFLLSRKSTNAENFHVADRHIGAIQAWIWAPALFTIAEKAYTNGIPGLFWFLVPNILCLLLFIPFAKRIRERMPQGITLSDFMAKTYRSKKVHGIYIGQLSLLSVLSTGVQLLAGGKILAAITGIPFWLMTFILAAIAYSYSQFSGIKASILTDALQIILMLAACAVFVPWALLRDGGVDNLIKGLGGYSGDFTRLFDSNGISVLLSFGIPTAIGLIAGPFGDQCFWQRAFSTRKDRIGRSFAIGAALFAVIPLSMGLLGFVAAGSGYQATDSGLVNFELITNMFPEWTMLLFLFMVISGLLSTVDSNLCAAASLTSDFGG
;
A
#
# COMPACT_ATOMS: atom_id res chain seq x y z
N MET A 1 11.04 23.43 -4.36
CA MET A 1 12.37 22.99 -3.87
C MET A 1 12.28 21.71 -3.04
N TYR A 2 11.45 21.62 -2.00
CA TYR A 2 11.31 20.44 -1.12
C TYR A 2 10.98 19.13 -1.86
N GLY A 3 10.17 19.17 -2.93
CA GLY A 3 9.80 17.98 -3.68
C GLY A 3 10.98 17.28 -4.34
N VAL A 4 11.87 18.02 -4.97
CA VAL A 4 13.06 17.44 -5.61
C VAL A 4 14.03 16.91 -4.57
N ILE A 5 14.23 17.67 -3.47
CA ILE A 5 15.08 17.24 -2.34
C ILE A 5 14.55 15.93 -1.76
N ALA A 6 13.21 15.81 -1.56
CA ALA A 6 12.59 14.60 -1.05
C ALA A 6 12.84 13.38 -1.94
N ILE A 7 12.67 13.53 -3.25
CA ILE A 7 12.86 12.44 -4.23
C ILE A 7 14.32 11.98 -4.24
N VAL A 8 15.27 12.93 -4.30
CA VAL A 8 16.70 12.60 -4.33
C VAL A 8 17.16 11.96 -3.01
N ALA A 9 16.78 12.54 -1.87
CA ALA A 9 17.11 12.01 -0.55
C ALA A 9 16.51 10.62 -0.33
N TYR A 10 15.26 10.42 -0.75
CA TYR A 10 14.60 9.13 -0.68
C TYR A 10 15.29 8.08 -1.58
N ALA A 11 15.61 8.42 -2.82
CA ALA A 11 16.32 7.52 -3.73
C ALA A 11 17.68 7.12 -3.16
N ALA A 12 18.44 8.09 -2.64
CA ALA A 12 19.74 7.83 -2.01
C ALA A 12 19.62 6.91 -0.78
N LEU A 13 18.59 7.11 0.07
CA LEU A 13 18.31 6.27 1.22
C LEU A 13 18.02 4.83 0.81
N MET A 14 17.11 4.62 -0.16
CA MET A 14 16.71 3.28 -0.59
C MET A 14 17.85 2.54 -1.30
N LEU A 15 18.58 3.22 -2.19
CA LEU A 15 19.76 2.65 -2.85
C LEU A 15 20.88 2.33 -1.83
N GLY A 16 21.11 3.19 -0.86
CA GLY A 16 22.10 2.97 0.20
C GLY A 16 21.77 1.74 1.04
N VAL A 17 20.53 1.64 1.51
CA VAL A 17 20.06 0.50 2.30
C VAL A 17 20.14 -0.80 1.50
N THR A 18 19.63 -0.82 0.26
CA THR A 18 19.66 -2.02 -0.58
C THR A 18 21.09 -2.45 -0.94
N PHE A 19 21.98 -1.51 -1.24
CA PHE A 19 23.39 -1.79 -1.52
C PHE A 19 24.12 -2.42 -0.33
N LEU A 20 23.89 -1.89 0.88
CA LEU A 20 24.48 -2.48 2.10
C LEU A 20 24.00 -3.91 2.36
N LEU A 21 22.78 -4.22 1.96
CA LEU A 21 22.15 -5.54 2.15
C LEU A 21 22.46 -6.52 1.02
N SER A 22 22.68 -6.05 -0.20
CA SER A 22 22.93 -6.87 -1.39
C SER A 22 24.23 -7.71 -1.28
N ARG A 23 25.20 -7.24 -0.51
CA ARG A 23 26.48 -7.91 -0.29
C ARG A 23 26.36 -9.34 0.28
N LYS A 24 25.16 -9.81 0.64
CA LYS A 24 24.90 -11.11 1.27
C LYS A 24 23.98 -12.05 0.50
N SER A 25 23.52 -11.69 -0.72
CA SER A 25 22.55 -12.51 -1.47
C SER A 25 23.18 -13.05 -2.75
N THR A 26 23.34 -14.39 -2.86
CA THR A 26 24.07 -15.03 -3.97
C THR A 26 23.28 -16.09 -4.75
N ASN A 27 22.07 -16.50 -4.32
CA ASN A 27 21.33 -17.62 -4.93
C ASN A 27 19.95 -17.20 -5.45
N ALA A 28 19.47 -17.85 -6.53
CA ALA A 28 18.14 -17.62 -7.12
C ALA A 28 17.00 -17.85 -6.11
N GLU A 29 17.10 -18.84 -5.22
CA GLU A 29 16.12 -19.09 -4.17
C GLU A 29 16.05 -17.92 -3.16
N ASN A 30 17.18 -17.33 -2.83
CA ASN A 30 17.26 -16.12 -2.00
C ASN A 30 16.59 -14.93 -2.67
N PHE A 31 16.72 -14.80 -3.99
CA PHE A 31 16.11 -13.72 -4.75
C PHE A 31 14.57 -13.79 -4.73
N HIS A 32 14.00 -14.98 -4.93
CA HIS A 32 12.54 -15.15 -5.05
C HIS A 32 11.81 -15.36 -3.73
N VAL A 33 12.42 -16.04 -2.74
CA VAL A 33 11.74 -16.44 -1.50
C VAL A 33 12.58 -16.23 -0.22
N ALA A 34 13.72 -15.53 -0.31
CA ALA A 34 14.59 -15.18 0.83
C ALA A 34 14.87 -16.37 1.75
N ASP A 35 15.24 -17.51 1.17
CA ASP A 35 15.50 -18.81 1.84
C ASP A 35 14.34 -19.25 2.77
N ARG A 36 13.15 -18.71 2.60
CA ARG A 36 11.94 -19.02 3.40
C ARG A 36 12.09 -18.78 4.91
N HIS A 37 12.99 -17.86 5.29
CA HIS A 37 13.32 -17.57 6.70
C HIS A 37 12.75 -16.24 7.20
N ILE A 38 11.88 -15.59 6.42
CA ILE A 38 11.30 -14.32 6.82
C ILE A 38 10.37 -14.54 8.01
N GLY A 39 10.73 -13.93 9.12
CA GLY A 39 9.91 -13.87 10.34
C GLY A 39 9.39 -12.48 10.62
N ALA A 40 9.62 -11.55 9.69
CA ALA A 40 9.37 -10.14 9.85
C ALA A 40 7.90 -9.76 9.54
N ILE A 41 7.54 -8.58 9.96
CA ILE A 41 6.29 -7.91 9.64
C ILE A 41 6.16 -7.79 8.12
N GLN A 42 5.08 -8.33 7.60
CA GLN A 42 4.76 -8.25 6.17
C GLN A 42 3.60 -7.27 5.98
N ALA A 43 3.93 -6.01 6.09
CA ALA A 43 2.96 -4.98 5.78
C ALA A 43 3.49 -4.16 4.61
N TRP A 44 2.63 -3.88 3.65
CA TRP A 44 2.85 -2.86 2.64
C TRP A 44 1.57 -2.07 2.44
N ILE A 45 1.69 -0.86 1.96
CA ILE A 45 0.57 0.06 1.85
C ILE A 45 0.52 0.59 0.43
N TRP A 46 -0.64 0.48 -0.18
CA TRP A 46 -0.91 1.13 -1.45
C TRP A 46 -1.01 2.64 -1.25
N ALA A 47 -0.15 3.40 -1.90
CA ALA A 47 -0.18 4.85 -1.77
C ALA A 47 -1.53 5.50 -2.16
N PRO A 48 -2.26 5.04 -3.18
CA PRO A 48 -3.61 5.54 -3.42
C PRO A 48 -4.51 5.42 -2.20
N ALA A 49 -4.31 4.42 -1.33
CA ALA A 49 -5.07 4.28 -0.10
C ALA A 49 -4.91 5.46 0.86
N LEU A 50 -3.73 6.09 0.89
CA LEU A 50 -3.47 7.27 1.74
C LEU A 50 -4.35 8.45 1.37
N PHE A 51 -4.62 8.61 0.09
CA PHE A 51 -5.44 9.69 -0.46
C PHE A 51 -6.91 9.31 -0.47
N THR A 52 -7.25 8.12 -0.96
CA THR A 52 -8.64 7.65 -1.04
C THR A 52 -9.32 7.63 0.33
N ILE A 53 -8.62 7.22 1.39
CA ILE A 53 -9.25 7.17 2.71
C ILE A 53 -9.51 8.57 3.28
N ALA A 54 -8.61 9.52 3.06
CA ALA A 54 -8.80 10.91 3.46
C ALA A 54 -9.95 11.55 2.65
N GLU A 55 -9.98 11.31 1.33
CA GLU A 55 -11.07 11.72 0.46
C GLU A 55 -12.42 11.16 0.93
N LYS A 56 -12.50 9.85 1.21
CA LYS A 56 -13.76 9.21 1.63
C LYS A 56 -14.18 9.62 3.03
N ALA A 57 -13.26 9.85 3.95
CA ALA A 57 -13.57 10.45 5.24
C ALA A 57 -14.10 11.89 5.09
N TYR A 58 -13.46 12.66 4.23
CA TYR A 58 -13.87 14.02 3.93
C TYR A 58 -15.25 14.11 3.24
N THR A 59 -15.49 13.28 2.22
CA THR A 59 -16.73 13.34 1.41
C THR A 59 -17.88 12.55 1.99
N ASN A 60 -17.62 11.36 2.53
CA ASN A 60 -18.61 10.36 2.93
C ASN A 60 -18.55 9.99 4.42
N GLY A 61 -17.85 10.77 5.23
CA GLY A 61 -17.85 10.62 6.68
C GLY A 61 -17.45 9.23 7.18
N ILE A 62 -18.09 8.81 8.27
CA ILE A 62 -17.90 7.50 8.89
C ILE A 62 -18.13 6.33 7.91
N PRO A 63 -19.22 6.29 7.10
CA PRO A 63 -19.38 5.24 6.09
C PRO A 63 -18.24 5.14 5.10
N GLY A 64 -17.71 6.26 4.62
CA GLY A 64 -16.58 6.27 3.69
C GLY A 64 -15.31 5.66 4.29
N LEU A 65 -14.96 6.07 5.51
CA LEU A 65 -13.84 5.50 6.26
C LEU A 65 -14.03 4.00 6.51
N PHE A 66 -15.19 3.60 7.02
CA PHE A 66 -15.49 2.24 7.42
C PHE A 66 -15.40 1.26 6.25
N TRP A 67 -16.07 1.56 5.14
CA TRP A 67 -16.13 0.68 3.97
C TRP A 67 -14.81 0.60 3.19
N PHE A 68 -13.90 1.52 3.43
CA PHE A 68 -12.54 1.39 2.94
C PHE A 68 -11.66 0.58 3.90
N LEU A 69 -11.65 0.93 5.19
CA LEU A 69 -10.69 0.41 6.16
C LEU A 69 -10.97 -1.05 6.53
N VAL A 70 -12.23 -1.38 6.84
CA VAL A 70 -12.59 -2.71 7.36
C VAL A 70 -12.34 -3.82 6.33
N PRO A 71 -12.75 -3.71 5.05
CA PRO A 71 -12.43 -4.72 4.05
C PRO A 71 -10.93 -4.92 3.82
N ASN A 72 -10.13 -3.86 3.90
CA ASN A 72 -8.66 -3.94 3.78
C ASN A 72 -8.01 -4.74 4.92
N ILE A 73 -8.51 -4.60 6.14
CA ILE A 73 -8.04 -5.40 7.27
C ILE A 73 -8.49 -6.85 7.12
N LEU A 74 -9.76 -7.05 6.80
CA LEU A 74 -10.36 -8.38 6.66
C LEU A 74 -9.72 -9.19 5.55
N CYS A 75 -9.34 -8.59 4.42
CA CYS A 75 -8.71 -9.31 3.32
C CYS A 75 -7.43 -10.01 3.74
N LEU A 76 -6.58 -9.34 4.54
CA LEU A 76 -5.35 -9.93 5.06
C LEU A 76 -5.61 -11.05 6.06
N LEU A 77 -6.59 -10.88 6.94
CA LEU A 77 -6.96 -11.90 7.92
C LEU A 77 -7.60 -13.14 7.25
N LEU A 78 -8.47 -12.91 6.27
CA LEU A 78 -9.10 -13.99 5.50
C LEU A 78 -8.11 -14.75 4.62
N PHE A 79 -7.03 -14.11 4.19
CA PHE A 79 -5.97 -14.75 3.42
C PHE A 79 -5.15 -15.76 4.24
N ILE A 80 -5.01 -15.57 5.56
CA ILE A 80 -4.16 -16.39 6.44
C ILE A 80 -4.42 -17.90 6.33
N PRO A 81 -5.65 -18.42 6.46
CA PRO A 81 -5.89 -19.86 6.40
C PRO A 81 -5.52 -20.46 5.05
N PHE A 82 -5.74 -19.73 3.96
CA PHE A 82 -5.37 -20.17 2.61
C PHE A 82 -3.85 -20.20 2.43
N ALA A 83 -3.15 -19.13 2.85
CA ALA A 83 -1.71 -19.05 2.82
C ALA A 83 -1.05 -20.19 3.60
N LYS A 84 -1.53 -20.50 4.81
CA LYS A 84 -1.03 -21.63 5.61
C LYS A 84 -1.24 -22.95 4.89
N ARG A 85 -2.45 -23.22 4.40
CA ARG A 85 -2.80 -24.50 3.77
C ARG A 85 -2.04 -24.76 2.48
N ILE A 86 -1.86 -23.73 1.64
CA ILE A 86 -1.07 -23.83 0.40
C ILE A 86 0.40 -24.02 0.73
N ARG A 87 0.92 -23.30 1.71
CA ARG A 87 2.32 -23.43 2.17
C ARG A 87 2.63 -24.80 2.78
N GLU A 88 1.66 -25.45 3.42
CA GLU A 88 1.78 -26.81 3.93
C GLU A 88 1.81 -27.82 2.79
N ARG A 89 0.94 -27.68 1.79
CA ARG A 89 0.83 -28.57 0.64
C ARG A 89 2.00 -28.45 -0.34
N MET A 90 2.59 -27.27 -0.44
CA MET A 90 3.72 -27.01 -1.32
C MET A 90 4.85 -26.25 -0.59
N PRO A 91 5.64 -26.95 0.25
CA PRO A 91 6.70 -26.32 1.05
C PRO A 91 7.77 -25.60 0.24
N GLN A 92 8.03 -26.04 -0.98
CA GLN A 92 9.02 -25.48 -1.90
C GLN A 92 8.40 -24.59 -2.99
N GLY A 93 7.12 -24.20 -2.84
CA GLY A 93 6.44 -23.32 -3.80
C GLY A 93 7.08 -21.93 -3.86
N ILE A 94 6.96 -21.30 -5.02
CA ILE A 94 7.36 -19.91 -5.27
C ILE A 94 6.17 -19.10 -5.75
N THR A 95 5.34 -19.69 -6.61
CA THR A 95 4.20 -19.04 -7.25
C THR A 95 2.89 -19.78 -6.98
N LEU A 96 1.78 -19.06 -7.05
CA LEU A 96 0.47 -19.69 -7.04
C LEU A 96 0.24 -20.50 -8.31
N SER A 97 0.75 -20.04 -9.46
CA SER A 97 0.61 -20.73 -10.75
C SER A 97 1.20 -22.15 -10.72
N ASP A 98 2.39 -22.33 -10.15
CA ASP A 98 3.02 -23.65 -9.97
C ASP A 98 2.18 -24.54 -9.04
N PHE A 99 1.64 -23.99 -7.94
CA PHE A 99 0.73 -24.74 -7.07
C PHE A 99 -0.52 -25.23 -7.81
N MET A 100 -1.12 -24.40 -8.62
CA MET A 100 -2.32 -24.74 -9.39
C MET A 100 -1.99 -25.75 -10.51
N ALA A 101 -0.87 -25.59 -11.19
CA ALA A 101 -0.39 -26.53 -12.18
C ALA A 101 -0.20 -27.94 -11.62
N LYS A 102 0.43 -28.05 -10.46
CA LYS A 102 0.65 -29.33 -9.77
C LYS A 102 -0.64 -29.93 -9.22
N THR A 103 -1.54 -29.10 -8.70
CA THR A 103 -2.84 -29.52 -8.16
C THR A 103 -3.74 -30.12 -9.23
N TYR A 104 -3.86 -29.43 -10.37
CA TYR A 104 -4.73 -29.84 -11.47
C TYR A 104 -4.01 -30.68 -12.54
N ARG A 105 -2.71 -30.87 -12.44
CA ARG A 105 -1.87 -31.59 -13.41
C ARG A 105 -2.08 -31.10 -14.85
N SER A 106 -2.20 -29.80 -15.05
CA SER A 106 -2.58 -29.19 -16.31
C SER A 106 -1.72 -27.98 -16.67
N LYS A 107 -1.03 -28.05 -17.82
CA LYS A 107 -0.27 -26.92 -18.38
C LYS A 107 -1.17 -25.77 -18.78
N LYS A 108 -2.42 -26.02 -19.18
CA LYS A 108 -3.40 -24.96 -19.51
C LYS A 108 -3.75 -24.14 -18.25
N VAL A 109 -4.01 -24.82 -17.13
CA VAL A 109 -4.26 -24.15 -15.85
C VAL A 109 -3.05 -23.31 -15.45
N HIS A 110 -1.83 -23.84 -15.58
CA HIS A 110 -0.59 -23.10 -15.34
C HIS A 110 -0.54 -21.79 -16.14
N GLY A 111 -0.72 -21.87 -17.48
CA GLY A 111 -0.69 -20.70 -18.36
C GLY A 111 -1.76 -19.66 -18.03
N ILE A 112 -2.99 -20.09 -17.69
CA ILE A 112 -4.06 -19.18 -17.28
C ILE A 112 -3.68 -18.40 -16.00
N TYR A 113 -3.15 -19.10 -14.98
CA TYR A 113 -2.76 -18.46 -13.73
C TYR A 113 -1.54 -17.54 -13.91
N ILE A 114 -0.53 -17.94 -14.68
CA ILE A 114 0.59 -17.04 -15.01
C ILE A 114 0.07 -15.78 -15.72
N GLY A 115 -0.77 -15.94 -16.74
CA GLY A 115 -1.33 -14.81 -17.46
C GLY A 115 -2.12 -13.86 -16.56
N GLN A 116 -3.00 -14.38 -15.71
CA GLN A 116 -3.80 -13.58 -14.79
C GLN A 116 -2.93 -12.85 -13.74
N LEU A 117 -1.99 -13.57 -13.10
CA LEU A 117 -1.11 -13.00 -12.06
C LEU A 117 -0.16 -11.96 -12.66
N SER A 118 0.38 -12.19 -13.86
CA SER A 118 1.23 -11.24 -14.57
C SER A 118 0.46 -9.98 -14.97
N LEU A 119 -0.75 -10.15 -15.52
CA LEU A 119 -1.61 -9.03 -15.88
C LEU A 119 -1.92 -8.15 -14.67
N LEU A 120 -2.27 -8.77 -13.53
CA LEU A 120 -2.54 -8.02 -12.32
C LEU A 120 -1.29 -7.28 -11.81
N SER A 121 -0.11 -7.90 -11.84
CA SER A 121 1.14 -7.24 -11.46
C SER A 121 1.45 -6.01 -12.32
N VAL A 122 1.23 -6.10 -13.64
CA VAL A 122 1.41 -4.98 -14.57
C VAL A 122 0.39 -3.87 -14.31
N LEU A 123 -0.89 -4.22 -14.19
CA LEU A 123 -1.96 -3.25 -13.93
C LEU A 123 -1.77 -2.55 -12.57
N SER A 124 -1.43 -3.29 -11.52
CA SER A 124 -1.16 -2.74 -10.19
C SER A 124 0.02 -1.77 -10.22
N THR A 125 1.13 -2.14 -10.88
CA THR A 125 2.27 -1.23 -11.09
C THR A 125 1.87 0.02 -11.84
N GLY A 126 1.10 -0.13 -12.93
CA GLY A 126 0.59 1.00 -13.73
C GLY A 126 -0.26 1.96 -12.91
N VAL A 127 -1.18 1.45 -12.09
CA VAL A 127 -2.03 2.26 -11.20
C VAL A 127 -1.18 3.04 -10.18
N GLN A 128 -0.18 2.40 -9.56
CA GLN A 128 0.72 3.07 -8.62
C GLN A 128 1.52 4.19 -9.29
N LEU A 129 2.13 3.91 -10.42
CA LEU A 129 2.92 4.90 -11.17
C LEU A 129 2.04 6.05 -11.69
N LEU A 130 0.82 5.75 -12.15
CA LEU A 130 -0.15 6.76 -12.58
C LEU A 130 -0.54 7.68 -11.41
N ALA A 131 -0.95 7.09 -10.29
CA ALA A 131 -1.37 7.85 -9.11
C ALA A 131 -0.19 8.67 -8.54
N GLY A 132 0.96 8.01 -8.34
CA GLY A 132 2.17 8.67 -7.83
C GLY A 132 2.69 9.75 -8.75
N GLY A 133 2.73 9.49 -10.04
CA GLY A 133 3.13 10.46 -11.04
C GLY A 133 2.25 11.71 -11.03
N LYS A 134 0.92 11.54 -10.96
CA LYS A 134 -0.02 12.68 -10.87
C LYS A 134 0.16 13.49 -9.58
N ILE A 135 0.20 12.82 -8.43
CA ILE A 135 0.31 13.46 -7.13
C ILE A 135 1.64 14.21 -7.02
N LEU A 136 2.75 13.55 -7.31
CA LEU A 136 4.06 14.17 -7.20
C LEU A 136 4.29 15.23 -8.27
N ALA A 137 3.73 15.09 -9.48
CA ALA A 137 3.76 16.15 -10.48
C ALA A 137 3.02 17.40 -10.01
N ALA A 138 1.84 17.25 -9.40
CA ALA A 138 1.09 18.36 -8.82
C ALA A 138 1.86 19.09 -7.70
N ILE A 139 2.56 18.32 -6.86
CA ILE A 139 3.34 18.87 -5.73
C ILE A 139 4.65 19.52 -6.18
N THR A 140 5.33 18.94 -7.16
CA THR A 140 6.70 19.34 -7.55
C THR A 140 6.74 20.27 -8.74
N GLY A 141 5.67 20.34 -9.54
CA GLY A 141 5.64 21.03 -10.83
C GLY A 141 6.40 20.32 -11.97
N ILE A 142 6.96 19.13 -11.69
CA ILE A 142 7.64 18.33 -12.72
C ILE A 142 6.57 17.70 -13.63
N PRO A 143 6.76 17.67 -14.97
CA PRO A 143 5.80 17.04 -15.88
C PRO A 143 5.48 15.59 -15.49
N PHE A 144 4.21 15.22 -15.58
CA PHE A 144 3.70 13.90 -15.18
C PHE A 144 4.49 12.72 -15.77
N TRP A 145 4.79 12.74 -17.06
CA TRP A 145 5.53 11.67 -17.74
C TRP A 145 6.95 11.50 -17.18
N LEU A 146 7.64 12.62 -16.89
CA LEU A 146 8.97 12.60 -16.32
C LEU A 146 8.96 12.11 -14.87
N MET A 147 7.98 12.55 -14.08
CA MET A 147 7.82 12.09 -12.71
C MET A 147 7.54 10.58 -12.65
N THR A 148 6.66 10.08 -13.52
CA THR A 148 6.37 8.65 -13.63
C THR A 148 7.61 7.84 -13.99
N PHE A 149 8.42 8.35 -14.94
CA PHE A 149 9.69 7.72 -15.32
C PHE A 149 10.70 7.71 -14.16
N ILE A 150 10.84 8.81 -13.43
CA ILE A 150 11.73 8.91 -12.26
C ILE A 150 11.33 7.89 -11.19
N LEU A 151 10.05 7.79 -10.87
CA LEU A 151 9.55 6.82 -9.88
C LEU A 151 9.82 5.38 -10.32
N ALA A 152 9.54 5.05 -11.58
CA ALA A 152 9.81 3.73 -12.14
C ALA A 152 11.31 3.41 -12.11
N ALA A 153 12.17 4.36 -12.47
CA ALA A 153 13.62 4.19 -12.45
C ALA A 153 14.17 3.98 -11.03
N ILE A 154 13.67 4.72 -10.04
CA ILE A 154 14.04 4.54 -8.63
C ILE A 154 13.64 3.12 -8.16
N ALA A 155 12.37 2.73 -8.34
CA ALA A 155 11.89 1.41 -7.94
C ALA A 155 12.70 0.28 -8.59
N TYR A 156 12.89 0.35 -9.90
CA TYR A 156 13.67 -0.62 -10.66
C TYR A 156 15.11 -0.70 -10.16
N SER A 157 15.75 0.45 -9.93
CA SER A 157 17.17 0.49 -9.55
C SER A 157 17.46 -0.24 -8.25
N TYR A 158 16.65 -0.09 -7.20
CA TYR A 158 16.94 -0.76 -5.94
C TYR A 158 16.38 -2.20 -5.87
N SER A 159 15.30 -2.52 -6.59
CA SER A 159 14.73 -3.88 -6.60
C SER A 159 15.62 -4.92 -7.29
N GLN A 160 16.53 -4.50 -8.18
CA GLN A 160 17.47 -5.40 -8.87
C GLN A 160 18.52 -6.03 -7.95
N PHE A 161 18.85 -5.41 -6.82
CA PHE A 161 20.02 -5.83 -6.03
C PHE A 161 19.81 -7.07 -5.16
N SER A 162 18.61 -7.35 -4.64
CA SER A 162 18.42 -8.43 -3.66
C SER A 162 17.06 -9.13 -3.71
N GLY A 163 16.22 -8.86 -4.71
CA GLY A 163 14.91 -9.49 -4.85
C GLY A 163 14.00 -9.27 -3.64
N ILE A 164 13.20 -10.30 -3.29
CA ILE A 164 12.18 -10.21 -2.22
C ILE A 164 12.74 -9.85 -0.84
N LYS A 165 13.99 -10.21 -0.53
CA LYS A 165 14.61 -9.90 0.76
C LYS A 165 14.86 -8.40 0.92
N ALA A 166 15.34 -7.73 -0.14
CA ALA A 166 15.49 -6.28 -0.13
C ALA A 166 14.12 -5.59 -0.08
N SER A 167 13.17 -6.05 -0.89
CA SER A 167 11.81 -5.51 -0.91
C SER A 167 11.19 -5.53 0.50
N ILE A 168 11.24 -6.66 1.21
CA ILE A 168 10.68 -6.75 2.58
C ILE A 168 11.38 -5.82 3.58
N LEU A 169 12.68 -5.61 3.42
CA LEU A 169 13.42 -4.74 4.32
C LEU A 169 13.21 -3.26 4.00
N THR A 170 13.14 -2.90 2.73
CA THR A 170 12.72 -1.55 2.31
C THR A 170 11.28 -1.27 2.73
N ASP A 171 10.35 -2.23 2.59
CA ASP A 171 8.99 -2.13 3.10
C ASP A 171 8.96 -1.82 4.61
N ALA A 172 9.78 -2.50 5.41
CA ALA A 172 9.85 -2.24 6.85
C ALA A 172 10.32 -0.81 7.16
N LEU A 173 11.32 -0.31 6.44
CA LEU A 173 11.78 1.08 6.57
C LEU A 173 10.70 2.07 6.12
N GLN A 174 10.02 1.78 5.01
CA GLN A 174 8.95 2.60 4.46
C GLN A 174 7.76 2.71 5.42
N ILE A 175 7.38 1.61 6.08
CA ILE A 175 6.33 1.62 7.11
C ILE A 175 6.76 2.49 8.30
N ILE A 176 8.01 2.41 8.74
CA ILE A 176 8.52 3.27 9.83
C ILE A 176 8.42 4.74 9.44
N LEU A 177 8.81 5.11 8.22
CA LEU A 177 8.69 6.47 7.72
C LEU A 177 7.22 6.94 7.65
N MET A 178 6.31 6.08 7.20
CA MET A 178 4.88 6.39 7.15
C MET A 178 4.28 6.54 8.55
N LEU A 179 4.62 5.66 9.48
CA LEU A 179 4.16 5.75 10.88
C LEU A 179 4.72 7.00 11.58
N ALA A 180 5.97 7.36 11.31
CA ALA A 180 6.56 8.59 11.84
C ALA A 180 5.80 9.83 11.32
N ALA A 181 5.46 9.85 10.04
CA ALA A 181 4.64 10.92 9.46
C ALA A 181 3.25 11.00 10.13
N CYS A 182 2.58 9.86 10.31
CA CYS A 182 1.29 9.80 11.00
C CYS A 182 1.40 10.29 12.45
N ALA A 183 2.46 9.90 13.17
CA ALA A 183 2.71 10.30 14.55
C ALA A 183 2.99 11.80 14.72
N VAL A 184 3.39 12.48 13.64
CA VAL A 184 3.55 13.94 13.63
C VAL A 184 2.24 14.62 13.22
N PHE A 185 1.67 14.24 12.08
CA PHE A 185 0.54 14.96 11.50
C PHE A 185 -0.74 14.85 12.31
N VAL A 186 -1.08 13.65 12.81
CA VAL A 186 -2.37 13.45 13.50
C VAL A 186 -2.38 14.17 14.86
N PRO A 187 -1.42 13.96 15.79
CA PRO A 187 -1.43 14.70 17.04
C PRO A 187 -1.37 16.22 16.82
N TRP A 188 -0.57 16.67 15.87
CA TRP A 188 -0.45 18.10 15.60
C TRP A 188 -1.76 18.71 15.08
N ALA A 189 -2.47 18.03 14.17
CA ALA A 189 -3.78 18.47 13.71
C ALA A 189 -4.80 18.51 14.84
N LEU A 190 -4.77 17.55 15.78
CA LEU A 190 -5.71 17.48 16.88
C LEU A 190 -5.40 18.44 18.04
N LEU A 191 -4.12 18.75 18.27
CA LEU A 191 -3.68 19.64 19.33
C LEU A 191 -3.79 21.13 18.98
N ARG A 192 -4.04 21.47 17.73
CA ARG A 192 -4.34 22.86 17.32
C ARG A 192 -5.69 23.30 17.87
N ASP A 193 -5.86 24.63 18.03
CA ASP A 193 -7.11 25.23 18.45
C ASP A 193 -8.29 24.73 17.61
N GLY A 194 -9.27 24.13 18.26
CA GLY A 194 -10.43 23.53 17.61
C GLY A 194 -10.17 22.20 16.88
N GLY A 195 -8.96 21.59 16.94
CA GLY A 195 -8.63 20.38 16.18
C GLY A 195 -9.51 19.18 16.52
N VAL A 196 -9.75 18.92 17.81
CA VAL A 196 -10.66 17.85 18.27
C VAL A 196 -12.12 18.17 17.92
N ASP A 197 -12.55 19.42 18.06
CA ASP A 197 -13.90 19.83 17.69
C ASP A 197 -14.15 19.70 16.19
N ASN A 198 -13.15 20.03 15.37
CA ASN A 198 -13.19 19.84 13.92
C ASN A 198 -13.25 18.34 13.57
N LEU A 199 -12.48 17.48 14.25
CA LEU A 199 -12.60 16.03 14.07
C LEU A 199 -14.04 15.56 14.32
N ILE A 200 -14.61 15.95 15.46
CA ILE A 200 -15.98 15.53 15.85
C ILE A 200 -17.03 16.06 14.86
N LYS A 201 -16.94 17.32 14.47
CA LYS A 201 -17.84 17.92 13.47
C LYS A 201 -17.71 17.24 12.10
N GLY A 202 -16.49 16.84 11.73
CA GLY A 202 -16.21 16.22 10.45
C GLY A 202 -16.56 14.73 10.35
N LEU A 203 -17.00 14.08 11.42
CA LEU A 203 -17.41 12.66 11.36
C LEU A 203 -18.53 12.39 10.36
N GLY A 204 -19.39 13.39 10.09
CA GLY A 204 -20.42 13.31 9.05
C GLY A 204 -19.93 13.63 7.63
N GLY A 205 -18.62 13.82 7.42
CA GLY A 205 -18.08 14.35 6.18
C GLY A 205 -18.31 15.84 6.02
N TYR A 206 -17.91 16.39 4.87
CA TYR A 206 -18.02 17.84 4.60
C TYR A 206 -19.46 18.36 4.62
N SER A 207 -20.45 17.56 4.18
CA SER A 207 -21.87 17.91 4.25
C SER A 207 -22.49 17.73 5.65
N GLY A 208 -21.86 16.93 6.53
CA GLY A 208 -22.39 16.56 7.84
C GLY A 208 -23.40 15.41 7.83
N ASP A 209 -23.78 14.89 6.67
CA ASP A 209 -24.91 13.95 6.50
C ASP A 209 -24.55 12.48 6.71
N PHE A 210 -23.24 12.14 6.75
CA PHE A 210 -22.75 10.76 6.74
C PHE A 210 -22.24 10.31 8.11
N THR A 211 -23.08 10.39 9.15
CA THR A 211 -22.72 10.02 10.52
C THR A 211 -23.01 8.57 10.87
N ARG A 212 -23.88 7.88 10.11
CA ARG A 212 -24.34 6.51 10.39
C ARG A 212 -24.12 5.59 9.22
N LEU A 213 -23.82 4.30 9.52
CA LEU A 213 -23.53 3.30 8.49
C LEU A 213 -24.77 2.79 7.75
N PHE A 214 -25.92 2.78 8.40
CA PHE A 214 -27.14 2.09 7.93
C PHE A 214 -28.38 3.01 7.86
N ASP A 215 -28.20 4.30 7.81
CA ASP A 215 -29.25 5.23 7.38
C ASP A 215 -29.30 5.33 5.85
N SER A 216 -30.20 6.14 5.30
CA SER A 216 -30.36 6.30 3.85
C SER A 216 -29.04 6.72 3.15
N ASN A 217 -28.27 7.64 3.76
CA ASN A 217 -27.01 8.12 3.21
C ASN A 217 -25.90 7.08 3.36
N GLY A 218 -25.80 6.41 4.50
CA GLY A 218 -24.86 5.33 4.74
C GLY A 218 -25.09 4.12 3.82
N ILE A 219 -26.36 3.77 3.56
CA ILE A 219 -26.71 2.72 2.58
C ILE A 219 -26.34 3.14 1.16
N SER A 220 -26.52 4.40 0.80
CA SER A 220 -26.06 4.92 -0.50
C SER A 220 -24.54 4.73 -0.67
N VAL A 221 -23.74 5.07 0.35
CA VAL A 221 -22.29 4.84 0.34
C VAL A 221 -21.96 3.36 0.30
N LEU A 222 -22.67 2.50 1.04
CA LEU A 222 -22.50 1.05 1.00
C LEU A 222 -22.68 0.50 -0.42
N LEU A 223 -23.73 0.92 -1.12
CA LEU A 223 -24.05 0.39 -2.46
C LEU A 223 -23.13 0.95 -3.54
N SER A 224 -22.82 2.27 -3.50
CA SER A 224 -22.02 2.92 -4.53
C SER A 224 -20.52 2.69 -4.37
N PHE A 225 -20.02 2.58 -3.16
CA PHE A 225 -18.59 2.47 -2.84
C PHE A 225 -18.27 1.21 -2.02
N GLY A 226 -19.03 0.94 -0.95
CA GLY A 226 -18.71 -0.08 0.04
C GLY A 226 -18.66 -1.50 -0.54
N ILE A 227 -19.71 -1.96 -1.20
CA ILE A 227 -19.78 -3.31 -1.78
C ILE A 227 -18.75 -3.51 -2.88
N PRO A 228 -18.64 -2.64 -3.91
CA PRO A 228 -17.62 -2.80 -4.95
C PRO A 228 -16.20 -2.83 -4.38
N THR A 229 -15.90 -1.94 -3.45
CA THR A 229 -14.59 -1.87 -2.80
C THR A 229 -14.31 -3.11 -1.94
N ALA A 230 -15.28 -3.57 -1.15
CA ALA A 230 -15.12 -4.76 -0.32
C ALA A 230 -14.87 -6.03 -1.17
N ILE A 231 -15.60 -6.21 -2.27
CA ILE A 231 -15.40 -7.34 -3.18
C ILE A 231 -13.99 -7.29 -3.77
N GLY A 232 -13.58 -6.15 -4.31
CA GLY A 232 -12.25 -5.96 -4.91
C GLY A 232 -11.11 -6.18 -3.91
N LEU A 233 -11.22 -5.60 -2.71
CA LEU A 233 -10.19 -5.71 -1.67
C LEU A 233 -10.09 -7.11 -1.09
N ILE A 234 -11.22 -7.79 -0.81
CA ILE A 234 -11.21 -9.14 -0.25
C ILE A 234 -10.67 -10.15 -1.26
N ALA A 235 -11.02 -10.00 -2.54
CA ALA A 235 -10.52 -10.86 -3.60
C ALA A 235 -9.05 -10.59 -3.98
N GLY A 236 -8.56 -9.38 -3.76
CA GLY A 236 -7.22 -8.92 -4.15
C GLY A 236 -6.09 -9.87 -3.78
N PRO A 237 -5.89 -10.22 -2.50
CA PRO A 237 -4.81 -11.10 -2.07
C PRO A 237 -4.78 -12.47 -2.74
N PHE A 238 -5.93 -13.00 -3.13
CA PHE A 238 -6.02 -14.31 -3.77
C PHE A 238 -5.55 -14.30 -5.23
N GLY A 239 -5.74 -13.18 -5.92
CA GLY A 239 -5.34 -12.97 -7.30
C GLY A 239 -3.97 -12.34 -7.48
N ASP A 240 -3.29 -11.96 -6.41
CA ASP A 240 -2.03 -11.20 -6.47
C ASP A 240 -0.83 -12.04 -6.02
N GLN A 241 0.13 -12.21 -6.93
CA GLN A 241 1.37 -12.97 -6.67
C GLN A 241 2.22 -12.36 -5.54
N CYS A 242 2.14 -11.07 -5.28
CA CYS A 242 2.87 -10.44 -4.16
C CYS A 242 2.51 -11.07 -2.81
N PHE A 243 1.22 -11.37 -2.58
CA PHE A 243 0.76 -12.02 -1.35
C PHE A 243 1.25 -13.46 -1.26
N TRP A 244 1.17 -14.20 -2.36
CA TRP A 244 1.63 -15.59 -2.42
C TRP A 244 3.15 -15.70 -2.25
N GLN A 245 3.91 -14.84 -2.92
CA GLN A 245 5.36 -14.81 -2.79
C GLN A 245 5.78 -14.54 -1.34
N ARG A 246 5.10 -13.61 -0.66
CA ARG A 246 5.33 -13.37 0.78
C ARG A 246 4.93 -14.55 1.65
N ALA A 247 3.83 -15.22 1.35
CA ALA A 247 3.42 -16.44 2.07
C ALA A 247 4.47 -17.56 1.91
N PHE A 248 5.02 -17.74 0.71
CA PHE A 248 6.10 -18.70 0.46
C PHE A 248 7.45 -18.30 1.08
N SER A 249 7.71 -17.02 1.22
CA SER A 249 8.95 -16.51 1.83
C SER A 249 8.93 -16.56 3.36
N THR A 250 7.74 -16.61 3.97
CA THR A 250 7.58 -16.59 5.42
C THR A 250 7.79 -17.99 6.01
N ARG A 251 8.37 -18.05 7.21
CA ARG A 251 8.41 -19.28 8.01
C ARG A 251 7.01 -19.80 8.27
N LYS A 252 6.82 -21.12 8.10
CA LYS A 252 5.49 -21.76 8.22
C LYS A 252 4.79 -21.46 9.55
N ASP A 253 5.53 -21.51 10.65
CA ASP A 253 5.04 -21.25 12.01
C ASP A 253 4.62 -19.79 12.24
N ARG A 254 5.07 -18.86 11.39
CA ARG A 254 4.86 -17.41 11.55
C ARG A 254 3.91 -16.78 10.56
N ILE A 255 3.40 -17.49 9.55
CA ILE A 255 2.50 -16.92 8.52
C ILE A 255 1.33 -16.18 9.18
N GLY A 256 0.60 -16.83 10.09
CA GLY A 256 -0.56 -16.22 10.73
C GLY A 256 -0.22 -14.94 11.50
N ARG A 257 0.85 -14.99 12.29
CA ARG A 257 1.30 -13.82 13.08
C ARG A 257 1.81 -12.69 12.19
N SER A 258 2.55 -13.00 11.14
CA SER A 258 3.10 -11.99 10.23
C SER A 258 2.00 -11.24 9.48
N PHE A 259 1.02 -11.95 8.93
CA PHE A 259 -0.10 -11.31 8.22
C PHE A 259 -1.06 -10.58 9.18
N ALA A 260 -1.29 -11.08 10.41
CA ALA A 260 -2.11 -10.40 11.40
C ALA A 260 -1.47 -9.09 11.88
N ILE A 261 -0.15 -9.09 12.15
CA ILE A 261 0.57 -7.86 12.48
C ILE A 261 0.57 -6.91 11.28
N GLY A 262 0.75 -7.43 10.06
CA GLY A 262 0.65 -6.65 8.83
C GLY A 262 -0.71 -5.96 8.69
N ALA A 263 -1.82 -6.67 8.96
CA ALA A 263 -3.16 -6.11 8.95
C ALA A 263 -3.35 -4.99 9.99
N ALA A 264 -2.82 -5.18 11.21
CA ALA A 264 -2.89 -4.17 12.27
C ALA A 264 -2.08 -2.91 11.92
N LEU A 265 -0.86 -3.07 11.42
CA LEU A 265 -0.02 -1.94 10.99
C LEU A 265 -0.59 -1.21 9.78
N PHE A 266 -1.16 -1.98 8.83
CA PHE A 266 -1.89 -1.40 7.72
C PHE A 266 -3.03 -0.50 8.21
N ALA A 267 -3.79 -0.93 9.23
CA ALA A 267 -4.94 -0.17 9.72
C ALA A 267 -4.55 1.21 10.26
N VAL A 268 -3.39 1.33 10.92
CA VAL A 268 -2.96 2.58 11.60
C VAL A 268 -2.78 3.71 10.59
N ILE A 269 -2.13 3.47 9.46
CA ILE A 269 -1.75 4.53 8.52
C ILE A 269 -2.97 5.08 7.77
N PRO A 270 -3.83 4.26 7.11
CA PRO A 270 -5.07 4.76 6.53
C PRO A 270 -5.99 5.41 7.56
N LEU A 271 -6.13 4.85 8.76
CA LEU A 271 -6.92 5.47 9.81
C LEU A 271 -6.42 6.88 10.13
N SER A 272 -5.10 7.04 10.27
CA SER A 272 -4.47 8.35 10.50
C SER A 272 -4.80 9.36 9.41
N MET A 273 -4.73 8.92 8.15
CA MET A 273 -5.09 9.79 7.01
C MET A 273 -6.59 10.10 6.97
N GLY A 274 -7.45 9.14 7.34
CA GLY A 274 -8.89 9.35 7.49
C GLY A 274 -9.22 10.36 8.57
N LEU A 275 -8.51 10.35 9.71
CA LEU A 275 -8.66 11.37 10.77
C LEU A 275 -8.34 12.78 10.24
N LEU A 276 -7.30 12.94 9.42
CA LEU A 276 -7.02 14.22 8.76
C LEU A 276 -8.15 14.63 7.79
N GLY A 277 -8.76 13.67 7.08
CA GLY A 277 -9.93 13.91 6.25
C GLY A 277 -11.12 14.45 7.07
N PHE A 278 -11.38 13.89 8.26
CA PHE A 278 -12.41 14.41 9.16
C PHE A 278 -12.07 15.80 9.70
N VAL A 279 -10.82 16.04 10.08
CA VAL A 279 -10.40 17.39 10.51
C VAL A 279 -10.62 18.41 9.40
N ALA A 280 -10.30 18.07 8.16
CA ALA A 280 -10.56 18.94 7.02
C ALA A 280 -12.05 19.20 6.83
N ALA A 281 -12.88 18.16 6.87
CA ALA A 281 -14.33 18.29 6.76
C ALA A 281 -14.94 19.20 7.84
N GLY A 282 -14.59 18.97 9.10
CA GLY A 282 -15.14 19.70 10.22
C GLY A 282 -14.61 21.13 10.39
N SER A 283 -13.42 21.42 9.82
CA SER A 283 -12.91 22.80 9.77
C SER A 283 -13.61 23.67 8.70
N GLY A 284 -14.47 23.07 7.87
CA GLY A 284 -15.10 23.75 6.74
C GLY A 284 -14.12 24.05 5.59
N TYR A 285 -12.95 23.38 5.59
CA TYR A 285 -11.98 23.55 4.52
C TYR A 285 -12.54 23.05 3.20
N GLN A 286 -12.63 23.92 2.21
CA GLN A 286 -13.06 23.58 0.86
C GLN A 286 -11.85 23.11 0.05
N ALA A 287 -11.71 21.80 -0.11
CA ALA A 287 -10.65 21.23 -0.93
C ALA A 287 -10.88 21.59 -2.41
N THR A 288 -9.81 21.98 -3.09
CA THR A 288 -9.82 22.23 -4.54
C THR A 288 -10.00 20.90 -5.30
N ASP A 289 -9.34 19.86 -4.80
CA ASP A 289 -9.51 18.48 -5.23
C ASP A 289 -9.65 17.58 -3.99
N SER A 290 -10.85 17.03 -3.80
CA SER A 290 -11.11 16.14 -2.67
C SER A 290 -10.16 14.93 -2.61
N GLY A 291 -9.67 14.49 -3.77
CA GLY A 291 -8.66 13.42 -3.86
C GLY A 291 -7.29 13.81 -3.31
N LEU A 292 -7.03 15.10 -3.10
CA LEU A 292 -5.80 15.64 -2.54
C LEU A 292 -6.00 16.34 -1.19
N VAL A 293 -7.15 16.16 -0.55
CA VAL A 293 -7.55 16.89 0.66
C VAL A 293 -6.51 16.82 1.79
N ASN A 294 -5.89 15.67 2.01
CA ASN A 294 -4.84 15.52 3.02
C ASN A 294 -3.57 16.32 2.69
N PHE A 295 -3.19 16.37 1.41
CA PHE A 295 -2.08 17.19 0.94
C PHE A 295 -2.39 18.69 1.11
N GLU A 296 -3.57 19.12 0.63
CA GLU A 296 -4.00 20.50 0.74
C GLU A 296 -4.10 20.95 2.21
N LEU A 297 -4.67 20.11 3.09
CA LEU A 297 -4.76 20.37 4.52
C LEU A 297 -3.36 20.54 5.14
N ILE A 298 -2.43 19.64 4.83
CA ILE A 298 -1.06 19.68 5.37
C ILE A 298 -0.36 20.96 4.89
N THR A 299 -0.48 21.31 3.62
CA THR A 299 0.13 22.51 3.06
C THR A 299 -0.38 23.80 3.71
N ASN A 300 -1.67 23.84 4.08
CA ASN A 300 -2.29 25.02 4.66
C ASN A 300 -2.18 25.10 6.19
N MET A 301 -2.12 23.95 6.87
CA MET A 301 -2.13 23.92 8.33
C MET A 301 -0.74 23.82 8.96
N PHE A 302 0.27 23.31 8.24
CA PHE A 302 1.57 22.99 8.81
C PHE A 302 2.69 23.83 8.19
N PRO A 303 3.83 23.98 8.89
CA PRO A 303 5.01 24.64 8.34
C PRO A 303 5.54 23.92 7.09
N GLU A 304 6.14 24.65 6.16
CA GLU A 304 6.61 24.14 4.88
C GLU A 304 7.56 22.92 4.98
N TRP A 305 8.40 22.85 6.03
CA TRP A 305 9.32 21.72 6.19
C TRP A 305 8.61 20.36 6.38
N THR A 306 7.37 20.36 6.89
CA THR A 306 6.57 19.14 7.07
C THR A 306 6.19 18.49 5.74
N MET A 307 6.21 19.27 4.66
CA MET A 307 6.03 18.76 3.30
C MET A 307 7.06 17.68 2.94
N LEU A 308 8.30 17.79 3.44
CA LEU A 308 9.33 16.76 3.23
C LEU A 308 8.89 15.42 3.84
N LEU A 309 8.35 15.45 5.05
CA LEU A 309 7.87 14.25 5.75
C LEU A 309 6.66 13.63 5.04
N PHE A 310 5.73 14.48 4.58
CA PHE A 310 4.57 14.03 3.80
C PHE A 310 4.99 13.37 2.47
N LEU A 311 5.93 13.98 1.77
CA LEU A 311 6.48 13.42 0.53
C LEU A 311 7.18 12.08 0.76
N PHE A 312 7.94 11.94 1.83
CA PHE A 312 8.54 10.65 2.19
C PHE A 312 7.48 9.58 2.46
N MET A 313 6.38 9.93 3.14
CA MET A 313 5.25 9.03 3.35
C MET A 313 4.62 8.60 2.02
N VAL A 314 4.33 9.54 1.11
CA VAL A 314 3.71 9.27 -0.19
C VAL A 314 4.63 8.41 -1.07
N ILE A 315 5.90 8.79 -1.21
CA ILE A 315 6.87 8.04 -2.02
C ILE A 315 7.07 6.63 -1.45
N SER A 316 7.10 6.48 -0.13
CA SER A 316 7.20 5.18 0.55
C SER A 316 6.05 4.25 0.17
N GLY A 317 4.81 4.73 0.26
CA GLY A 317 3.64 3.93 -0.12
C GLY A 317 3.62 3.54 -1.60
N LEU A 318 4.06 4.45 -2.49
CA LEU A 318 4.14 4.19 -3.93
C LEU A 318 5.19 3.12 -4.26
N LEU A 319 6.41 3.34 -3.81
CA LEU A 319 7.54 2.51 -4.21
C LEU A 319 7.53 1.14 -3.53
N SER A 320 6.96 1.01 -2.33
CA SER A 320 6.75 -0.28 -1.66
C SER A 320 5.90 -1.24 -2.50
N THR A 321 4.86 -0.73 -3.14
CA THR A 321 4.02 -1.57 -3.99
C THR A 321 4.67 -1.86 -5.34
N VAL A 322 5.35 -0.88 -5.93
CA VAL A 322 6.00 -1.05 -7.25
C VAL A 322 7.13 -2.09 -7.17
N ASP A 323 8.00 -2.01 -6.16
CA ASP A 323 9.10 -2.97 -6.02
C ASP A 323 8.61 -4.40 -5.71
N SER A 324 7.55 -4.50 -4.92
CA SER A 324 6.89 -5.78 -4.64
C SER A 324 6.31 -6.42 -5.90
N ASN A 325 5.66 -5.62 -6.75
CA ASN A 325 5.15 -6.08 -8.03
C ASN A 325 6.27 -6.50 -9.00
N LEU A 326 7.40 -5.79 -8.99
CA LEU A 326 8.59 -6.18 -9.79
C LEU A 326 9.16 -7.52 -9.32
N CYS A 327 9.26 -7.75 -8.01
CA CYS A 327 9.68 -9.04 -7.45
C CYS A 327 8.69 -10.16 -7.79
N ALA A 328 7.39 -9.90 -7.72
CA ALA A 328 6.36 -10.86 -8.09
C ALA A 328 6.42 -11.20 -9.59
N ALA A 329 6.55 -10.21 -10.46
CA ALA A 329 6.71 -10.42 -11.90
C ALA A 329 7.97 -11.24 -12.23
N ALA A 330 9.10 -10.97 -11.55
CA ALA A 330 10.33 -11.76 -11.70
C ALA A 330 10.13 -13.22 -11.29
N SER A 331 9.34 -13.49 -10.22
CA SER A 331 9.03 -14.87 -9.82
C SER A 331 8.15 -15.61 -10.83
N LEU A 332 7.20 -14.90 -11.46
CA LEU A 332 6.34 -15.47 -12.51
C LEU A 332 7.12 -15.75 -13.80
N THR A 333 8.05 -14.87 -14.19
CA THR A 333 8.90 -15.12 -15.37
C THR A 333 9.82 -16.31 -15.19
N SER A 334 10.34 -16.54 -13.98
CA SER A 334 11.14 -17.74 -13.69
C SER A 334 10.31 -19.03 -13.72
N ASP A 335 9.04 -18.96 -13.30
CA ASP A 335 8.10 -20.08 -13.35
C ASP A 335 7.67 -20.43 -14.79
N PHE A 336 7.63 -19.43 -15.68
CA PHE A 336 7.30 -19.63 -17.09
C PHE A 336 8.45 -20.31 -17.88
N GLY A 337 9.69 -20.04 -17.50
CA GLY A 337 10.89 -20.57 -18.18
C GLY A 337 11.35 -21.96 -17.74
N GLY A 338 10.75 -22.53 -16.71
CA GLY A 338 11.05 -23.88 -16.19
C GLY A 338 9.98 -24.89 -16.55
#